data_88ae478fbe3e7af7ac16bde705711e6f
#
_entry.id   88ae478fbe3e7af7ac16bde705711e6f
#
_cell.length_a   1.000
_cell.length_b   1.000
_cell.length_c   1.000
_cell.angle_alpha   90.00
_cell.angle_beta   90.00
_cell.angle_gamma   90.00
#
_symmetry.space_group_name_H-M   'P 1'
#
loop_
_entity.id
_entity.type
_entity.pdbx_description
1 polymer ?
#
loop_
_entity_poly.entity_id
_entity_poly.type
_entity_poly.pdbx_seq_one_letter_code
_entity_poly.pdbx_strand_id
1 'polypeptide(L)'
;MNTLNTPILFLIFNRLDTTKKVFETIKKNKPSKLYIASDGARAHKQAENEIVQQVRNFVLENINWDCKVQTLFRQENLGCKEAVSTAISWFFNNEEMGIILEDDCLPDDSFFYFCQDLLIKYQNDTRIWLITGTNDLVENLSTDKETYYFSKYEHIWGWASWRRAWKYYDKDISYYPDLKAKNIFQKLFANKDEYLYFSKIYDKLYLKGIDTWDYQWKLTIMINNGLSIIPTVNLISNIGFGAEATHTHSAEDDNANRKTGKISFPIQHPLYIIPNFEKDEQKRKLILKKTSKLKIMINVLKTHSISEIFKKLIQKLTK
;
A
#
# COMPACT_ATOMS: atom_id res chain seq x y z
N MET A 1 -1.04 -25.95 12.60
CA MET A 1 -0.79 -24.65 11.92
C MET A 1 0.57 -24.18 12.37
N ASN A 2 1.43 -23.73 11.45
CA ASN A 2 2.74 -23.21 11.83
C ASN A 2 2.53 -21.89 12.62
N THR A 3 3.33 -21.67 13.65
CA THR A 3 3.31 -20.44 14.42
C THR A 3 3.73 -19.26 13.52
N LEU A 4 3.03 -18.14 13.59
CA LEU A 4 3.41 -16.93 12.87
C LEU A 4 4.57 -16.26 13.61
N ASN A 5 5.80 -16.52 13.14
CA ASN A 5 7.01 -15.96 13.73
C ASN A 5 7.47 -14.66 13.07
N THR A 6 6.87 -14.29 11.94
CA THR A 6 7.19 -13.06 11.23
C THR A 6 6.71 -11.85 12.04
N PRO A 7 7.59 -10.87 12.34
CA PRO A 7 7.21 -9.63 13.00
C PRO A 7 6.21 -8.85 12.15
N ILE A 8 5.24 -8.21 12.81
CA ILE A 8 4.26 -7.33 12.17
C ILE A 8 4.44 -5.91 12.69
N LEU A 9 4.52 -4.93 11.78
CA LEU A 9 4.31 -3.52 12.07
C LEU A 9 2.86 -3.18 11.77
N PHE A 10 2.12 -2.75 12.78
CA PHE A 10 0.75 -2.27 12.67
C PHE A 10 0.72 -0.75 12.84
N LEU A 11 0.38 -0.05 11.75
CA LEU A 11 0.28 1.41 11.68
C LEU A 11 -1.17 1.80 11.97
N ILE A 12 -1.38 2.53 13.08
CA ILE A 12 -2.72 2.95 13.53
C ILE A 12 -2.76 4.47 13.70
N PHE A 13 -3.96 5.05 13.63
CA PHE A 13 -4.12 6.48 13.90
C PHE A 13 -5.42 6.79 14.66
N ASN A 14 -6.48 7.21 13.97
CA ASN A 14 -7.70 7.76 14.56
C ASN A 14 -8.98 7.07 14.06
N ARG A 15 -8.90 5.85 13.51
CA ARG A 15 -10.02 5.11 12.94
C ARG A 15 -10.29 3.81 13.71
N LEU A 16 -11.03 3.91 14.81
CA LEU A 16 -11.24 2.78 15.71
C LEU A 16 -11.94 1.58 15.05
N ASP A 17 -12.93 1.83 14.18
CA ASP A 17 -13.73 0.76 13.57
C ASP A 17 -12.94 -0.08 12.55
N THR A 18 -12.13 0.56 11.72
CA THR A 18 -11.24 -0.16 10.79
C THR A 18 -10.10 -0.85 11.54
N THR A 19 -9.49 -0.15 12.52
CA THR A 19 -8.46 -0.70 13.40
C THR A 19 -8.93 -1.99 14.07
N LYS A 20 -10.16 -2.02 14.62
CA LYS A 20 -10.74 -3.23 15.23
C LYS A 20 -10.77 -4.40 14.27
N LYS A 21 -11.25 -4.18 13.04
CA LYS A 21 -11.37 -5.25 12.03
C LYS A 21 -10.01 -5.81 11.62
N VAL A 22 -9.03 -4.95 11.36
CA VAL A 22 -7.68 -5.38 11.00
C VAL A 22 -7.00 -6.06 12.18
N PHE A 23 -7.11 -5.50 13.39
CA PHE A 23 -6.52 -6.07 14.59
C PHE A 23 -7.06 -7.47 14.91
N GLU A 24 -8.35 -7.74 14.72
CA GLU A 24 -8.91 -9.08 14.93
C GLU A 24 -8.27 -10.15 14.04
N THR A 25 -7.85 -9.79 12.81
CA THR A 25 -7.10 -10.73 11.96
C THR A 25 -5.67 -10.94 12.48
N ILE A 26 -5.01 -9.91 12.99
CA ILE A 26 -3.69 -10.02 13.63
C ILE A 26 -3.80 -10.92 14.87
N LYS A 27 -4.77 -10.66 15.73
CA LYS A 27 -5.06 -11.41 16.97
C LYS A 27 -5.35 -12.88 16.71
N LYS A 28 -6.10 -13.20 15.65
CA LYS A 28 -6.40 -14.57 15.24
C LYS A 28 -5.13 -15.35 14.85
N ASN A 29 -4.18 -14.69 14.20
CA ASN A 29 -2.93 -15.30 13.74
C ASN A 29 -1.81 -15.29 14.80
N LYS A 30 -1.98 -14.57 15.91
CA LYS A 30 -1.11 -14.59 17.10
C LYS A 30 0.38 -14.47 16.76
N PRO A 31 0.83 -13.37 16.13
CA PRO A 31 2.25 -13.18 15.85
C PRO A 31 3.06 -13.15 17.15
N SER A 32 4.26 -13.72 17.14
CA SER A 32 5.16 -13.71 18.30
C SER A 32 5.77 -12.32 18.59
N LYS A 33 5.72 -11.41 17.59
CA LYS A 33 6.20 -10.03 17.71
C LYS A 33 5.24 -9.07 17.02
N LEU A 34 4.84 -8.02 17.74
CA LEU A 34 3.96 -6.97 17.23
C LEU A 34 4.55 -5.59 17.55
N TYR A 35 4.81 -4.83 16.51
CA TYR A 35 5.21 -3.42 16.57
C TYR A 35 3.99 -2.58 16.26
N ILE A 36 3.69 -1.59 17.11
CA ILE A 36 2.53 -0.71 16.95
C ILE A 36 3.04 0.72 16.87
N ALA A 37 2.80 1.37 15.74
CA ALA A 37 3.14 2.78 15.58
C ALA A 37 1.87 3.62 15.38
N SER A 38 1.82 4.75 16.08
CA SER A 38 0.70 5.68 16.01
C SER A 38 1.21 7.11 16.00
N ASP A 39 0.76 7.89 15.01
CA ASP A 39 1.03 9.33 14.98
C ASP A 39 0.26 10.07 16.10
N GLY A 40 0.70 11.26 16.45
CA GLY A 40 -0.01 12.14 17.38
C GLY A 40 -1.24 12.77 16.74
N ALA A 41 -2.15 13.26 17.57
CA ALA A 41 -3.34 13.97 17.11
C ALA A 41 -2.97 15.31 16.44
N ARG A 42 -3.74 15.72 15.44
CA ARG A 42 -3.58 17.02 14.78
C ARG A 42 -4.01 18.15 15.71
N ALA A 43 -3.12 19.11 15.97
CA ALA A 43 -3.34 20.17 16.95
C ALA A 43 -4.62 21.00 16.71
N HIS A 44 -5.07 21.13 15.44
CA HIS A 44 -6.27 21.87 15.07
C HIS A 44 -7.58 21.07 15.20
N LYS A 45 -7.53 19.78 15.59
CA LYS A 45 -8.69 18.90 15.78
C LYS A 45 -8.85 18.52 17.26
N GLN A 46 -9.62 19.30 18.01
CA GLN A 46 -9.72 19.19 19.48
C GLN A 46 -10.08 17.79 20.00
N ALA A 47 -11.02 17.08 19.36
CA ALA A 47 -11.47 15.76 19.81
C ALA A 47 -10.56 14.61 19.32
N GLU A 48 -9.60 14.86 18.43
CA GLU A 48 -8.83 13.78 17.80
C GLU A 48 -7.89 13.09 18.77
N ASN A 49 -7.40 13.80 19.79
CA ASN A 49 -6.51 13.20 20.79
C ASN A 49 -7.20 12.08 21.58
N GLU A 50 -8.47 12.27 21.96
CA GLU A 50 -9.23 11.23 22.65
C GLU A 50 -9.43 10.00 21.78
N ILE A 51 -9.73 10.20 20.48
CA ILE A 51 -9.89 9.11 19.52
C ILE A 51 -8.56 8.35 19.32
N VAL A 52 -7.46 9.06 19.18
CA VAL A 52 -6.12 8.45 19.06
C VAL A 52 -5.78 7.63 20.30
N GLN A 53 -6.06 8.14 21.51
CA GLN A 53 -5.85 7.38 22.74
C GLN A 53 -6.77 6.14 22.83
N GLN A 54 -8.03 6.26 22.43
CA GLN A 54 -8.96 5.12 22.38
C GLN A 54 -8.44 4.01 21.45
N VAL A 55 -7.91 4.39 20.26
CA VAL A 55 -7.35 3.42 19.31
C VAL A 55 -6.10 2.73 19.90
N ARG A 56 -5.18 3.49 20.50
CA ARG A 56 -3.96 2.95 21.14
C ARG A 56 -4.33 1.99 22.27
N ASN A 57 -5.21 2.40 23.17
CA ASN A 57 -5.65 1.60 24.32
C ASN A 57 -6.34 0.32 23.83
N PHE A 58 -7.26 0.43 22.87
CA PHE A 58 -7.96 -0.74 22.31
C PHE A 58 -6.96 -1.80 21.83
N VAL A 59 -5.94 -1.43 21.05
CA VAL A 59 -4.98 -2.40 20.55
C VAL A 59 -4.18 -3.03 21.68
N LEU A 60 -3.67 -2.25 22.65
CA LEU A 60 -2.86 -2.76 23.76
C LEU A 60 -3.65 -3.68 24.68
N GLU A 61 -4.86 -3.31 25.05
CA GLU A 61 -5.73 -4.06 25.98
C GLU A 61 -6.22 -5.39 25.41
N ASN A 62 -6.25 -5.52 24.08
CA ASN A 62 -6.73 -6.72 23.40
C ASN A 62 -5.64 -7.70 22.98
N ILE A 63 -4.36 -7.43 23.25
CA ILE A 63 -3.27 -8.39 23.07
C ILE A 63 -3.29 -9.38 24.25
N ASN A 64 -3.89 -10.54 24.04
CA ASN A 64 -4.10 -11.58 25.07
C ASN A 64 -3.43 -12.91 24.72
N TRP A 65 -2.39 -12.89 23.92
CA TRP A 65 -1.53 -14.03 23.59
C TRP A 65 -0.08 -13.71 23.88
N ASP A 66 0.78 -14.71 23.93
CA ASP A 66 2.23 -14.52 24.13
C ASP A 66 2.82 -13.78 22.93
N CYS A 67 3.17 -12.51 23.13
CA CYS A 67 3.60 -11.60 22.08
C CYS A 67 4.59 -10.56 22.66
N LYS A 68 5.74 -10.45 22.00
CA LYS A 68 6.66 -9.34 22.28
C LYS A 68 6.15 -8.07 21.61
N VAL A 69 5.61 -7.15 22.41
CA VAL A 69 5.04 -5.89 21.94
C VAL A 69 6.06 -4.76 22.04
N GLN A 70 6.18 -3.95 20.99
CA GLN A 70 6.90 -2.68 20.98
C GLN A 70 6.02 -1.58 20.44
N THR A 71 6.09 -0.38 21.01
CA THR A 71 5.24 0.75 20.63
C THR A 71 6.07 1.97 20.24
N LEU A 72 5.59 2.71 19.23
CA LEU A 72 6.09 4.01 18.82
C LEU A 72 4.90 4.99 18.77
N PHE A 73 4.52 5.52 19.94
CA PHE A 73 3.42 6.46 20.07
C PHE A 73 3.93 7.89 20.12
N ARG A 74 3.62 8.67 19.10
CA ARG A 74 4.05 10.06 19.02
C ARG A 74 3.11 10.96 19.79
N GLN A 75 3.65 12.02 20.35
CA GLN A 75 2.87 13.05 21.05
C GLN A 75 2.33 14.09 20.06
N GLU A 76 3.09 14.39 19.02
CA GLU A 76 2.77 15.37 17.99
C GLU A 76 2.46 14.66 16.67
N ASN A 77 1.59 15.30 15.86
CA ASN A 77 1.26 14.81 14.52
C ASN A 77 2.38 15.21 13.54
N LEU A 78 3.00 14.20 12.93
CA LEU A 78 4.06 14.41 11.94
C LEU A 78 3.55 14.38 10.50
N GLY A 79 2.28 13.97 10.29
CA GLY A 79 1.72 13.75 8.96
C GLY A 79 2.10 12.40 8.35
N CYS A 80 1.44 12.05 7.25
CA CYS A 80 1.53 10.72 6.64
C CYS A 80 2.96 10.37 6.21
N LYS A 81 3.63 11.28 5.51
CA LYS A 81 5.00 11.06 4.99
C LYS A 81 5.97 10.70 6.11
N GLU A 82 6.05 11.56 7.11
CA GLU A 82 7.06 11.43 8.17
C GLU A 82 6.69 10.35 9.18
N ALA A 83 5.42 10.31 9.62
CA ALA A 83 4.97 9.35 10.62
C ALA A 83 5.12 7.90 10.13
N VAL A 84 4.67 7.61 8.91
CA VAL A 84 4.71 6.25 8.36
C VAL A 84 6.14 5.84 7.99
N SER A 85 6.88 6.66 7.24
CA SER A 85 8.23 6.28 6.81
C SER A 85 9.21 6.11 7.97
N THR A 86 9.11 6.95 9.02
CA THR A 86 9.95 6.79 10.20
C THR A 86 9.53 5.62 11.09
N ALA A 87 8.25 5.25 11.11
CA ALA A 87 7.77 4.05 11.77
C ALA A 87 8.29 2.78 11.09
N ILE A 88 8.27 2.73 9.75
CA ILE A 88 8.85 1.62 8.99
C ILE A 88 10.37 1.54 9.20
N SER A 89 11.05 2.69 9.22
CA SER A 89 12.50 2.75 9.50
C SER A 89 12.81 2.25 10.91
N TRP A 90 12.03 2.65 11.92
CA TRP A 90 12.15 2.12 13.28
C TRP A 90 11.93 0.61 13.34
N PHE A 91 10.94 0.10 12.64
CA PHE A 91 10.66 -1.33 12.56
C PHE A 91 11.85 -2.10 11.96
N PHE A 92 12.36 -1.68 10.80
CA PHE A 92 13.49 -2.33 10.14
C PHE A 92 14.85 -2.08 10.82
N ASN A 93 14.96 -1.11 11.71
CA ASN A 93 16.13 -1.00 12.59
C ASN A 93 16.16 -2.12 13.67
N ASN A 94 15.01 -2.68 14.03
CA ASN A 94 14.87 -3.74 15.01
C ASN A 94 14.73 -5.14 14.38
N GLU A 95 14.15 -5.24 13.16
CA GLU A 95 13.86 -6.51 12.50
C GLU A 95 14.51 -6.58 11.11
N GLU A 96 14.97 -7.77 10.71
CA GLU A 96 15.57 -8.00 9.39
C GLU A 96 14.52 -8.05 8.28
N MET A 97 13.32 -8.48 8.60
CA MET A 97 12.18 -8.62 7.68
C MET A 97 10.88 -8.60 8.47
N GLY A 98 9.77 -8.26 7.80
CA GLY A 98 8.47 -8.32 8.42
C GLY A 98 7.34 -7.80 7.55
N ILE A 99 6.14 -7.89 8.10
CA ILE A 99 4.87 -7.50 7.50
C ILE A 99 4.50 -6.09 7.96
N ILE A 100 3.99 -5.28 7.07
CA ILE A 100 3.48 -3.94 7.35
C ILE A 100 1.99 -3.89 7.00
N LEU A 101 1.17 -3.51 7.98
CA LEU A 101 -0.28 -3.32 7.84
C LEU A 101 -0.67 -1.93 8.34
N GLU A 102 -1.53 -1.27 7.59
CA GLU A 102 -2.23 -0.04 8.01
C GLU A 102 -3.61 -0.41 8.60
N ASP A 103 -4.19 0.49 9.39
CA ASP A 103 -5.43 0.27 10.12
C ASP A 103 -6.68 0.08 9.24
N ASP A 104 -6.55 0.20 7.93
CA ASP A 104 -7.59 -0.02 6.93
C ASP A 104 -7.28 -1.14 5.92
N CYS A 105 -6.14 -1.77 6.02
CA CYS A 105 -5.72 -2.87 5.16
C CYS A 105 -6.12 -4.22 5.78
N LEU A 106 -7.37 -4.67 5.52
CA LEU A 106 -7.92 -5.91 6.08
C LEU A 106 -7.43 -7.14 5.31
N PRO A 107 -6.58 -8.00 5.93
CA PRO A 107 -6.04 -9.18 5.27
C PRO A 107 -6.94 -10.41 5.39
N ASP A 108 -6.87 -11.31 4.40
CA ASP A 108 -7.22 -12.72 4.58
C ASP A 108 -6.18 -13.42 5.47
N ASP A 109 -6.57 -14.41 6.24
CA ASP A 109 -5.65 -15.14 7.13
C ASP A 109 -4.45 -15.75 6.37
N SER A 110 -4.63 -16.19 5.13
CA SER A 110 -3.55 -16.77 4.33
C SER A 110 -2.46 -15.77 3.94
N PHE A 111 -2.74 -14.46 4.00
CA PHE A 111 -1.76 -13.41 3.74
C PHE A 111 -0.54 -13.50 4.66
N PHE A 112 -0.74 -13.75 5.94
CA PHE A 112 0.34 -13.79 6.92
C PHE A 112 1.34 -14.91 6.63
N TYR A 113 0.84 -16.11 6.33
CA TYR A 113 1.67 -17.28 6.02
C TYR A 113 2.29 -17.18 4.63
N PHE A 114 1.58 -16.59 3.66
CA PHE A 114 2.12 -16.26 2.35
C PHE A 114 3.34 -15.31 2.48
N CYS A 115 3.23 -14.25 3.27
CA CYS A 115 4.34 -13.35 3.53
C CYS A 115 5.48 -14.05 4.27
N GLN A 116 5.18 -14.85 5.31
CA GLN A 116 6.20 -15.56 6.09
C GLN A 116 7.04 -16.49 5.21
N ASP A 117 6.41 -17.34 4.42
CA ASP A 117 7.10 -18.29 3.56
C ASP A 117 7.98 -17.60 2.52
N LEU A 118 7.47 -16.53 1.91
CA LEU A 118 8.19 -15.80 0.87
C LEU A 118 9.28 -14.88 1.42
N LEU A 119 9.09 -14.31 2.62
CA LEU A 119 10.14 -13.55 3.30
C LEU A 119 11.36 -14.45 3.58
N ILE A 120 11.12 -15.66 4.06
CA ILE A 120 12.19 -16.66 4.33
C ILE A 120 12.83 -17.09 3.01
N LYS A 121 12.01 -17.47 2.00
CA LYS A 121 12.50 -17.95 0.71
C LYS A 121 13.41 -16.95 0.01
N TYR A 122 13.05 -15.68 0.01
CA TYR A 122 13.75 -14.63 -0.73
C TYR A 122 14.62 -13.71 0.13
N GLN A 123 14.92 -14.08 1.37
CA GLN A 123 15.68 -13.23 2.29
C GLN A 123 17.04 -12.77 1.73
N ASN A 124 17.70 -13.63 0.95
CA ASN A 124 19.02 -13.34 0.36
C ASN A 124 18.96 -12.95 -1.13
N ASP A 125 17.76 -12.94 -1.73
CA ASP A 125 17.63 -12.58 -3.15
C ASP A 125 17.41 -11.07 -3.29
N THR A 126 18.48 -10.36 -3.68
CA THR A 126 18.49 -8.90 -3.81
C THR A 126 17.64 -8.37 -4.97
N ARG A 127 17.13 -9.22 -5.85
CA ARG A 127 16.18 -8.84 -6.91
C ARG A 127 14.79 -8.56 -6.35
N ILE A 128 14.41 -9.23 -5.25
CA ILE A 128 13.07 -9.12 -4.65
C ILE A 128 13.09 -8.06 -3.55
N TRP A 129 12.20 -7.08 -3.66
CA TRP A 129 12.15 -5.93 -2.77
C TRP A 129 10.89 -5.85 -1.93
N LEU A 130 9.79 -6.40 -2.45
CA LEU A 130 8.48 -6.29 -1.83
C LEU A 130 7.63 -7.53 -2.08
N ILE A 131 6.85 -7.93 -1.09
CA ILE A 131 5.76 -8.89 -1.21
C ILE A 131 4.49 -8.12 -0.90
N THR A 132 3.54 -8.07 -1.82
CA THR A 132 2.25 -7.42 -1.56
C THR A 132 1.16 -8.45 -1.32
N GLY A 133 0.14 -8.07 -0.52
CA GLY A 133 -1.11 -8.82 -0.44
C GLY A 133 -2.15 -8.41 -1.48
N THR A 134 -1.95 -7.27 -2.14
CA THR A 134 -2.93 -6.72 -3.09
C THR A 134 -2.67 -7.18 -4.51
N ASN A 135 -3.74 -7.64 -5.17
CA ASN A 135 -3.78 -7.83 -6.61
C ASN A 135 -5.02 -7.14 -7.18
N ASP A 136 -4.85 -6.10 -7.98
CA ASP A 136 -5.92 -5.32 -8.58
C ASP A 136 -6.32 -5.79 -10.00
N LEU A 137 -5.71 -6.89 -10.48
CA LEU A 137 -6.01 -7.52 -11.78
C LEU A 137 -6.93 -8.75 -11.66
N VAL A 138 -7.51 -9.02 -10.48
CA VAL A 138 -8.16 -10.32 -10.12
C VAL A 138 -9.51 -10.56 -10.78
N GLU A 139 -10.07 -9.67 -11.59
CA GLU A 139 -11.32 -9.92 -12.31
C GLU A 139 -11.20 -11.05 -13.35
N ASN A 140 -10.00 -11.43 -13.71
CA ASN A 140 -9.73 -12.59 -14.56
C ASN A 140 -9.26 -13.73 -13.67
N LEU A 141 -10.09 -14.76 -13.50
CA LEU A 141 -9.71 -16.01 -12.84
C LEU A 141 -8.39 -16.49 -13.43
N SER A 142 -7.34 -16.39 -12.64
CA SER A 142 -6.02 -16.84 -13.07
C SER A 142 -6.08 -18.35 -13.28
N THR A 143 -5.78 -18.81 -14.49
CA THR A 143 -5.51 -20.21 -14.77
C THR A 143 -4.09 -20.60 -14.41
N ASP A 144 -3.35 -19.67 -13.78
CA ASP A 144 -1.95 -19.88 -13.38
C ASP A 144 -1.88 -21.00 -12.35
N LYS A 145 -0.95 -21.91 -12.53
CA LYS A 145 -0.64 -22.96 -11.55
C LYS A 145 0.13 -22.41 -10.36
N GLU A 146 0.87 -21.32 -10.57
CA GLU A 146 1.67 -20.66 -9.58
C GLU A 146 0.80 -19.80 -8.64
N THR A 147 1.20 -19.74 -7.37
CA THR A 147 0.47 -18.98 -6.33
C THR A 147 0.70 -17.46 -6.45
N TYR A 148 1.76 -17.05 -7.13
CA TYR A 148 2.15 -15.64 -7.30
C TYR A 148 2.97 -15.45 -8.57
N TYR A 149 3.21 -14.19 -8.93
CA TYR A 149 4.09 -13.79 -10.04
C TYR A 149 4.98 -12.62 -9.62
N PHE A 150 6.05 -12.38 -10.40
CA PHE A 150 6.91 -11.22 -10.22
C PHE A 150 6.45 -10.07 -11.10
N SER A 151 6.59 -8.83 -10.60
CA SER A 151 6.16 -7.62 -11.27
C SER A 151 7.15 -6.49 -11.04
N LYS A 152 7.20 -5.54 -11.97
CA LYS A 152 7.88 -4.25 -11.80
C LYS A 152 7.01 -3.22 -11.06
N TYR A 153 5.74 -3.54 -10.85
CA TYR A 153 4.81 -2.69 -10.11
C TYR A 153 4.66 -3.20 -8.69
N GLU A 154 4.50 -2.28 -7.77
CA GLU A 154 4.27 -2.55 -6.36
C GLU A 154 2.85 -2.17 -5.94
N HIS A 155 2.45 -2.70 -4.77
CA HIS A 155 1.29 -2.27 -4.01
C HIS A 155 1.64 -2.26 -2.54
N ILE A 156 1.20 -1.21 -1.82
CA ILE A 156 1.56 -1.00 -0.41
C ILE A 156 0.39 -1.27 0.56
N TRP A 157 -0.74 -1.73 0.08
CA TRP A 157 -1.83 -2.15 0.95
C TRP A 157 -1.60 -3.57 1.44
N GLY A 158 -1.17 -3.69 2.71
CA GLY A 158 -0.73 -4.95 3.27
C GLY A 158 0.45 -5.55 2.49
N TRP A 159 1.64 -5.37 3.02
CA TRP A 159 2.87 -5.77 2.33
C TRP A 159 3.94 -6.25 3.30
N ALA A 160 4.97 -6.86 2.76
CA ALA A 160 6.12 -7.30 3.52
C ALA A 160 7.42 -7.00 2.78
N SER A 161 8.49 -6.79 3.52
CA SER A 161 9.81 -6.48 2.98
C SER A 161 10.93 -6.82 3.97
N TRP A 162 12.13 -6.39 3.62
CA TRP A 162 13.37 -6.63 4.35
C TRP A 162 14.11 -5.32 4.65
N ARG A 163 14.85 -5.27 5.76
CA ARG A 163 15.78 -4.19 6.08
C ARG A 163 16.71 -3.88 4.91
N ARG A 164 17.23 -4.94 4.23
CA ARG A 164 18.13 -4.81 3.07
C ARG A 164 17.55 -3.99 1.93
N ALA A 165 16.23 -4.00 1.75
CA ALA A 165 15.53 -3.21 0.73
C ALA A 165 15.19 -1.81 1.25
N TRP A 166 14.58 -1.72 2.45
CA TRP A 166 14.14 -0.45 3.02
C TRP A 166 15.28 0.53 3.30
N LYS A 167 16.49 0.09 3.56
CA LYS A 167 17.66 0.96 3.82
C LYS A 167 17.97 1.95 2.69
N TYR A 168 17.46 1.72 1.48
CA TYR A 168 17.61 2.63 0.33
C TYR A 168 16.47 3.65 0.20
N TYR A 169 15.48 3.58 1.10
CA TYR A 169 14.38 4.53 1.08
C TYR A 169 14.87 5.95 1.35
N ASP A 170 14.54 6.86 0.43
CA ASP A 170 14.82 8.28 0.56
C ASP A 170 13.49 9.05 0.53
N LYS A 171 13.09 9.57 1.70
CA LYS A 171 11.83 10.30 1.87
C LYS A 171 11.74 11.58 1.03
N ASP A 172 12.86 12.16 0.68
CA ASP A 172 12.96 13.44 -0.03
C ASP A 172 13.30 13.26 -1.52
N ILE A 173 13.49 11.99 -1.95
CA ILE A 173 13.90 11.65 -3.33
C ILE A 173 15.02 12.55 -3.85
N SER A 174 16.06 12.74 -3.03
CA SER A 174 17.16 13.68 -3.28
C SER A 174 17.87 13.48 -4.62
N TYR A 175 17.85 12.26 -5.13
CA TYR A 175 18.40 11.86 -6.43
C TYR A 175 17.50 12.21 -7.63
N TYR A 176 16.25 12.65 -7.42
CA TYR A 176 15.29 12.86 -8.51
C TYR A 176 15.72 13.92 -9.54
N PRO A 177 16.27 15.11 -9.15
CA PRO A 177 16.78 16.09 -10.12
C PRO A 177 17.87 15.54 -11.04
N ASP A 178 18.76 14.73 -10.48
CA ASP A 178 19.86 14.12 -11.23
C ASP A 178 19.34 13.07 -12.24
N LEU A 179 18.37 12.25 -11.85
CA LEU A 179 17.69 11.31 -12.74
C LEU A 179 17.01 12.03 -13.92
N LYS A 180 16.41 13.19 -13.66
CA LYS A 180 15.77 14.02 -14.71
C LYS A 180 16.82 14.62 -15.64
N ALA A 181 17.84 15.27 -15.10
CA ALA A 181 18.89 15.95 -15.86
C ALA A 181 19.66 14.98 -16.80
N LYS A 182 19.87 13.75 -16.34
CA LYS A 182 20.55 12.71 -17.12
C LYS A 182 19.62 11.89 -18.02
N ASN A 183 18.32 12.22 -18.10
CA ASN A 183 17.29 11.45 -18.83
C ASN A 183 17.16 9.99 -18.39
N ILE A 184 17.61 9.66 -17.17
CA ILE A 184 17.49 8.30 -16.61
C ILE A 184 16.03 8.04 -16.19
N PHE A 185 15.37 9.03 -15.60
CA PHE A 185 14.01 8.89 -15.12
C PHE A 185 13.05 8.41 -16.22
N GLN A 186 13.19 8.93 -17.45
CA GLN A 186 12.35 8.49 -18.58
C GLN A 186 12.53 7.01 -18.91
N LYS A 187 13.74 6.45 -18.71
CA LYS A 187 14.08 5.07 -19.05
C LYS A 187 13.50 4.04 -18.07
N LEU A 188 12.97 4.50 -16.91
CA LEU A 188 12.32 3.64 -15.93
C LEU A 188 10.94 3.15 -16.39
N PHE A 189 10.35 3.80 -17.40
CA PHE A 189 8.97 3.55 -17.83
C PHE A 189 8.93 2.85 -19.20
N ALA A 190 7.90 2.01 -19.38
CA ALA A 190 7.73 1.23 -20.59
C ALA A 190 7.41 2.10 -21.83
N ASN A 191 6.78 3.26 -21.63
CA ASN A 191 6.43 4.18 -22.71
C ASN A 191 6.31 5.64 -22.25
N LYS A 192 6.09 6.53 -23.24
CA LYS A 192 5.99 7.98 -23.02
C LYS A 192 4.79 8.38 -22.16
N ASP A 193 3.65 7.71 -22.29
CA ASP A 193 2.45 8.08 -21.53
C ASP A 193 2.61 7.79 -20.05
N GLU A 194 3.19 6.65 -19.72
CA GLU A 194 3.54 6.28 -18.34
C GLU A 194 4.57 7.24 -17.75
N TYR A 195 5.63 7.54 -18.50
CA TYR A 195 6.62 8.56 -18.10
C TYR A 195 5.96 9.90 -17.81
N LEU A 196 5.11 10.41 -18.71
CA LEU A 196 4.44 11.70 -18.53
C LEU A 196 3.50 11.70 -17.32
N TYR A 197 2.84 10.57 -17.06
CA TYR A 197 1.99 10.40 -15.89
C TYR A 197 2.79 10.51 -14.59
N PHE A 198 3.81 9.68 -14.45
CA PHE A 198 4.63 9.66 -13.23
C PHE A 198 5.51 10.91 -13.09
N SER A 199 6.00 11.49 -14.19
CA SER A 199 6.75 12.75 -14.15
C SER A 199 5.98 13.87 -13.46
N LYS A 200 4.68 14.02 -13.76
CA LYS A 200 3.80 15.00 -13.08
C LYS A 200 3.68 14.75 -11.59
N ILE A 201 3.60 13.49 -11.19
CA ILE A 201 3.49 13.12 -9.77
C ILE A 201 4.81 13.44 -9.06
N TYR A 202 5.94 12.98 -9.59
CA TYR A 202 7.24 13.18 -8.96
C TYR A 202 7.73 14.63 -9.00
N ASP A 203 7.44 15.40 -10.07
CA ASP A 203 7.68 16.83 -10.11
C ASP A 203 6.90 17.55 -9.00
N LYS A 204 5.63 17.19 -8.80
CA LYS A 204 4.81 17.75 -7.73
C LYS A 204 5.28 17.33 -6.36
N LEU A 205 5.67 16.03 -6.20
CA LEU A 205 6.19 15.49 -4.95
C LEU A 205 7.48 16.22 -4.52
N TYR A 206 8.42 16.39 -5.46
CA TYR A 206 9.71 17.04 -5.21
C TYR A 206 9.56 18.54 -4.95
N LEU A 207 8.79 19.25 -5.80
CA LEU A 207 8.68 20.71 -5.75
C LEU A 207 7.71 21.22 -4.69
N LYS A 208 6.65 20.46 -4.38
CA LYS A 208 5.54 20.94 -3.52
C LYS A 208 5.42 20.17 -2.19
N GLY A 209 6.18 19.10 -2.00
CA GLY A 209 6.18 18.35 -0.75
C GLY A 209 4.82 17.73 -0.43
N ILE A 210 4.30 16.82 -1.30
CA ILE A 210 3.07 16.09 -0.98
C ILE A 210 3.30 15.22 0.26
N ASP A 211 2.37 15.25 1.20
CA ASP A 211 2.40 14.43 2.42
C ASP A 211 2.04 12.97 2.10
N THR A 212 3.00 12.24 1.53
CA THR A 212 2.90 10.81 1.20
C THR A 212 4.28 10.16 1.25
N TRP A 213 4.32 8.84 1.53
CA TRP A 213 5.56 8.06 1.66
C TRP A 213 5.72 7.01 0.54
N ASP A 214 4.66 6.63 -0.10
CA ASP A 214 4.54 5.48 -0.99
C ASP A 214 5.20 5.68 -2.36
N TYR A 215 5.05 6.86 -2.97
CA TYR A 215 5.71 7.18 -4.24
C TYR A 215 7.24 7.19 -4.11
N GLN A 216 7.78 7.61 -2.97
CA GLN A 216 9.21 7.55 -2.70
C GLN A 216 9.70 6.10 -2.67
N TRP A 217 8.92 5.21 -2.03
CA TRP A 217 9.22 3.78 -1.99
C TRP A 217 9.14 3.14 -3.38
N LYS A 218 8.12 3.46 -4.16
CA LYS A 218 8.00 3.07 -5.56
C LYS A 218 9.24 3.46 -6.36
N LEU A 219 9.65 4.72 -6.31
CA LEU A 219 10.83 5.19 -7.06
C LEU A 219 12.09 4.49 -6.59
N THR A 220 12.25 4.27 -5.28
CA THR A 220 13.37 3.53 -4.73
C THR A 220 13.46 2.11 -5.30
N ILE A 221 12.35 1.38 -5.36
CA ILE A 221 12.29 0.05 -5.97
C ILE A 221 12.68 0.12 -7.46
N MET A 222 12.09 1.05 -8.20
CA MET A 222 12.31 1.18 -9.64
C MET A 222 13.77 1.47 -10.02
N ILE A 223 14.44 2.41 -9.33
CA ILE A 223 15.84 2.77 -9.66
C ILE A 223 16.84 1.69 -9.29
N ASN A 224 16.45 0.77 -8.41
CA ASN A 224 17.26 -0.39 -8.03
C ASN A 224 16.88 -1.67 -8.81
N ASN A 225 16.02 -1.57 -9.84
CA ASN A 225 15.49 -2.70 -10.61
C ASN A 225 14.85 -3.77 -9.73
N GLY A 226 14.26 -3.36 -8.58
CA GLY A 226 13.59 -4.24 -7.66
C GLY A 226 12.30 -4.83 -8.23
N LEU A 227 12.02 -6.08 -7.88
CA LEU A 227 10.79 -6.77 -8.24
C LEU A 227 9.90 -6.92 -7.02
N SER A 228 8.60 -6.87 -7.27
CA SER A 228 7.56 -7.18 -6.29
C SER A 228 7.00 -8.59 -6.56
N ILE A 229 6.63 -9.29 -5.50
CA ILE A 229 5.83 -10.51 -5.55
C ILE A 229 4.37 -10.11 -5.39
N ILE A 230 3.53 -10.52 -6.35
CA ILE A 230 2.10 -10.26 -6.36
C ILE A 230 1.35 -11.60 -6.33
N PRO A 231 0.45 -11.86 -5.35
CA PRO A 231 -0.32 -13.09 -5.30
C PRO A 231 -1.30 -13.17 -6.49
N THR A 232 -1.61 -14.38 -6.96
CA THR A 232 -2.58 -14.59 -8.04
C THR A 232 -4.02 -14.32 -7.63
N VAL A 233 -4.30 -14.25 -6.32
CA VAL A 233 -5.58 -13.81 -5.74
C VAL A 233 -5.36 -12.59 -4.87
N ASN A 234 -6.34 -11.70 -4.77
CA ASN A 234 -6.25 -10.57 -3.86
C ASN A 234 -6.38 -11.03 -2.40
N LEU A 235 -5.45 -10.64 -1.53
CA LEU A 235 -5.43 -11.04 -0.12
C LEU A 235 -5.76 -9.88 0.84
N ILE A 236 -5.87 -8.66 0.34
CA ILE A 236 -6.11 -7.46 1.14
C ILE A 236 -7.35 -6.73 0.63
N SER A 237 -8.26 -6.41 1.54
CA SER A 237 -9.36 -5.47 1.30
C SER A 237 -9.04 -4.14 1.96
N ASN A 238 -8.91 -3.06 1.18
CA ASN A 238 -8.81 -1.72 1.78
C ASN A 238 -10.21 -1.25 2.16
N ILE A 239 -10.47 -1.13 3.47
CA ILE A 239 -11.74 -0.74 4.08
C ILE A 239 -11.76 0.72 4.55
N GLY A 240 -10.74 1.50 4.20
CA GLY A 240 -10.55 2.89 4.63
C GLY A 240 -11.12 3.93 3.66
N PHE A 241 -11.84 3.52 2.62
CA PHE A 241 -12.47 4.45 1.67
C PHE A 241 -13.69 5.14 2.26
N GLY A 242 -13.77 6.48 2.12
CA GLY A 242 -14.90 7.27 2.60
C GLY A 242 -14.51 8.69 2.99
N ALA A 243 -15.46 9.44 3.56
CA ALA A 243 -15.30 10.85 3.92
C ALA A 243 -14.15 11.12 4.92
N GLU A 244 -13.84 10.16 5.78
CA GLU A 244 -12.79 10.26 6.81
C GLU A 244 -11.38 9.83 6.29
N ALA A 245 -11.27 9.41 5.03
CA ALA A 245 -10.02 8.94 4.47
C ALA A 245 -9.08 10.09 4.12
N THR A 246 -7.78 9.91 4.35
CA THR A 246 -6.75 10.93 4.03
C THR A 246 -6.55 11.09 2.52
N HIS A 247 -6.58 9.99 1.75
CA HIS A 247 -6.28 9.99 0.31
C HIS A 247 -7.36 9.32 -0.57
N THR A 248 -8.35 8.62 0.02
CA THR A 248 -9.30 7.74 -0.67
C THR A 248 -10.76 8.16 -0.39
N HIS A 249 -11.15 9.36 -0.85
CA HIS A 249 -12.41 10.02 -0.48
C HIS A 249 -13.69 9.42 -1.09
N SER A 250 -13.61 8.53 -2.10
CA SER A 250 -14.80 7.96 -2.74
C SER A 250 -14.99 6.49 -2.35
N ALA A 251 -16.11 6.19 -1.69
CA ALA A 251 -16.51 4.81 -1.40
C ALA A 251 -16.87 4.00 -2.67
N GLU A 252 -17.08 4.68 -3.80
CA GLU A 252 -17.39 4.09 -5.12
C GLU A 252 -16.10 3.84 -5.95
N ASP A 253 -14.91 4.04 -5.39
CA ASP A 253 -13.66 3.71 -6.09
C ASP A 253 -13.56 2.20 -6.33
N ASP A 254 -13.20 1.80 -7.55
CA ASP A 254 -13.02 0.39 -7.96
C ASP A 254 -12.01 -0.37 -7.05
N ASN A 255 -11.25 0.31 -6.21
CA ASN A 255 -10.32 -0.28 -5.26
C ASN A 255 -10.89 -0.44 -3.84
N ALA A 256 -12.03 0.22 -3.54
CA ALA A 256 -12.66 0.13 -2.22
C ALA A 256 -13.24 -1.26 -1.96
N ASN A 257 -13.05 -1.77 -0.74
CA ASN A 257 -13.68 -3.01 -0.29
C ASN A 257 -13.53 -4.19 -1.26
N ARG A 258 -12.42 -4.28 -1.96
CA ARG A 258 -12.15 -5.35 -2.93
C ARG A 258 -12.20 -6.71 -2.24
N LYS A 259 -12.91 -7.67 -2.83
CA LYS A 259 -13.02 -9.03 -2.28
C LYS A 259 -11.65 -9.67 -2.16
N THR A 260 -11.42 -10.39 -1.08
CA THR A 260 -10.25 -11.24 -0.88
C THR A 260 -10.54 -12.67 -1.31
N GLY A 261 -9.51 -13.31 -1.88
CA GLY A 261 -9.44 -14.75 -2.05
C GLY A 261 -8.64 -15.38 -0.91
N LYS A 262 -8.29 -16.66 -1.08
CA LYS A 262 -7.49 -17.44 -0.13
C LYS A 262 -6.40 -18.20 -0.88
N ILE A 263 -5.20 -18.19 -0.32
CA ILE A 263 -4.09 -19.02 -0.81
C ILE A 263 -4.14 -20.41 -0.14
N SER A 264 -3.99 -21.44 -0.96
CA SER A 264 -3.78 -22.81 -0.51
C SER A 264 -2.28 -23.08 -0.35
N PHE A 265 -1.93 -23.84 0.66
CA PHE A 265 -0.55 -24.27 0.92
C PHE A 265 -0.37 -25.75 0.58
N PRO A 266 0.82 -26.19 0.13
CA PRO A 266 2.05 -25.39 -0.02
C PRO A 266 1.99 -24.41 -1.20
N ILE A 267 2.73 -23.29 -1.09
CA ILE A 267 2.86 -22.29 -2.15
C ILE A 267 3.51 -22.92 -3.39
N GLN A 268 2.90 -22.71 -4.56
CA GLN A 268 3.44 -23.09 -5.85
C GLN A 268 4.27 -21.91 -6.41
N HIS A 269 5.59 -22.12 -6.50
CA HIS A 269 6.53 -21.08 -6.88
C HIS A 269 6.72 -21.03 -8.40
N PRO A 270 6.84 -19.84 -9.02
CA PRO A 270 7.35 -19.72 -10.39
C PRO A 270 8.76 -20.31 -10.50
N LEU A 271 9.01 -21.00 -11.61
CA LEU A 271 10.32 -21.62 -11.87
C LEU A 271 11.44 -20.58 -12.04
N TYR A 272 11.10 -19.43 -12.63
CA TYR A 272 12.06 -18.37 -12.92
C TYR A 272 11.63 -17.05 -12.29
N ILE A 273 12.60 -16.24 -11.86
CA ILE A 273 12.37 -14.89 -11.34
C ILE A 273 12.42 -13.92 -12.52
N ILE A 274 11.29 -13.83 -13.24
CA ILE A 274 11.10 -12.98 -14.41
C ILE A 274 9.78 -12.23 -14.20
N PRO A 275 9.74 -10.89 -14.44
CA PRO A 275 8.48 -10.15 -14.40
C PRO A 275 7.45 -10.74 -15.37
N ASN A 276 6.20 -10.83 -14.92
CA ASN A 276 5.08 -11.18 -15.81
C ASN A 276 4.71 -9.97 -16.65
N PHE A 277 5.28 -9.90 -17.86
CA PHE A 277 5.12 -8.73 -18.74
C PHE A 277 3.67 -8.49 -19.17
N GLU A 278 2.86 -9.53 -19.28
CA GLU A 278 1.45 -9.39 -19.63
C GLU A 278 0.64 -8.73 -18.51
N LYS A 279 0.86 -9.18 -17.27
CA LYS A 279 0.23 -8.59 -16.08
C LYS A 279 0.75 -7.17 -15.82
N ASP A 280 2.04 -6.93 -16.03
CA ASP A 280 2.62 -5.59 -15.96
C ASP A 280 1.99 -4.64 -16.99
N GLU A 281 1.76 -5.11 -18.22
CA GLU A 281 1.07 -4.35 -19.25
C GLU A 281 -0.41 -4.06 -18.89
N GLN A 282 -1.13 -5.04 -18.34
CA GLN A 282 -2.49 -4.85 -17.84
C GLN A 282 -2.51 -3.81 -16.71
N LYS A 283 -1.58 -3.89 -15.76
CA LYS A 283 -1.43 -2.92 -14.66
C LYS A 283 -1.17 -1.52 -15.19
N ARG A 284 -0.26 -1.36 -16.15
CA ARG A 284 0.05 -0.10 -16.79
C ARG A 284 -1.20 0.52 -17.44
N LYS A 285 -1.96 -0.28 -18.21
CA LYS A 285 -3.22 0.18 -18.83
C LYS A 285 -4.23 0.63 -17.77
N LEU A 286 -4.34 -0.08 -16.66
CA LEU A 286 -5.23 0.28 -15.55
C LEU A 286 -4.85 1.65 -14.95
N ILE A 287 -3.55 1.90 -14.69
CA ILE A 287 -3.04 3.17 -14.19
C ILE A 287 -3.39 4.31 -15.16
N LEU A 288 -3.14 4.13 -16.44
CA LEU A 288 -3.37 5.16 -17.46
C LEU A 288 -4.87 5.40 -17.73
N LYS A 289 -5.72 4.36 -17.65
CA LYS A 289 -7.19 4.47 -17.81
C LYS A 289 -7.82 5.34 -16.72
N LYS A 290 -7.37 5.22 -15.47
CA LYS A 290 -7.84 6.08 -14.36
C LYS A 290 -7.58 7.55 -14.64
N THR A 291 -6.44 7.87 -15.23
CA THR A 291 -6.08 9.26 -15.61
C THR A 291 -6.96 9.81 -16.72
N SER A 292 -7.34 8.99 -17.69
CA SER A 292 -8.22 9.37 -18.81
C SER A 292 -9.63 9.73 -18.31
N LYS A 293 -10.23 8.90 -17.45
CA LYS A 293 -11.55 9.19 -16.84
C LYS A 293 -11.53 10.51 -16.06
N LEU A 294 -10.48 10.74 -15.26
CA LEU A 294 -10.34 11.99 -14.49
C LEU A 294 -10.18 13.22 -15.38
N LYS A 295 -9.41 13.12 -16.48
CA LYS A 295 -9.28 14.21 -17.47
C LYS A 295 -10.60 14.53 -18.15
N ILE A 296 -11.38 13.53 -18.52
CA ILE A 296 -12.70 13.70 -19.12
C ILE A 296 -13.63 14.40 -18.13
N MET A 297 -13.66 13.97 -16.87
CA MET A 297 -14.49 14.58 -15.82
C MET A 297 -14.09 16.04 -15.55
N ILE A 298 -12.80 16.35 -15.46
CA ILE A 298 -12.30 17.72 -15.26
C ILE A 298 -12.61 18.61 -16.49
N ASN A 299 -12.51 18.09 -17.71
CA ASN A 299 -12.87 18.83 -18.90
C ASN A 299 -14.38 19.10 -18.97
N VAL A 300 -15.22 18.12 -18.64
CA VAL A 300 -16.67 18.31 -18.56
C VAL A 300 -17.06 19.37 -17.53
N LEU A 301 -16.39 19.37 -16.36
CA LEU A 301 -16.61 20.39 -15.32
C LEU A 301 -16.09 21.79 -15.71
N LYS A 302 -15.09 21.87 -16.58
CA LYS A 302 -14.56 23.16 -17.07
C LYS A 302 -15.35 23.73 -18.28
N THR A 303 -15.99 22.87 -19.06
CA THR A 303 -16.67 23.28 -20.29
C THR A 303 -18.19 23.46 -20.15
N HIS A 304 -18.78 23.00 -19.05
CA HIS A 304 -20.21 23.10 -18.79
C HIS A 304 -20.47 23.71 -17.42
N SER A 305 -21.41 24.65 -17.35
CA SER A 305 -21.87 25.13 -16.04
C SER A 305 -22.58 23.98 -15.29
N ILE A 306 -22.52 24.00 -13.96
CA ILE A 306 -23.16 22.95 -13.10
C ILE A 306 -24.64 22.77 -13.49
N SER A 307 -25.33 23.84 -13.90
CA SER A 307 -26.74 23.80 -14.33
C SER A 307 -26.97 23.04 -15.64
N GLU A 308 -26.02 23.07 -16.59
CA GLU A 308 -26.12 22.33 -17.88
C GLU A 308 -25.83 20.84 -17.69
N ILE A 309 -24.92 20.49 -16.77
CA ILE A 309 -24.64 19.08 -16.40
C ILE A 309 -25.88 18.45 -15.77
N PHE A 310 -26.55 19.15 -14.87
CA PHE A 310 -27.79 18.68 -14.24
C PHE A 310 -28.94 18.52 -15.29
N LYS A 311 -29.09 19.45 -16.22
CA LYS A 311 -30.10 19.33 -17.31
C LYS A 311 -29.87 18.11 -18.20
N LYS A 312 -28.63 17.81 -18.58
CA LYS A 312 -28.29 16.63 -19.39
C LYS A 312 -28.46 15.31 -18.64
N LEU A 313 -28.22 15.27 -17.30
CA LEU A 313 -28.48 14.10 -16.45
C LEU A 313 -29.98 13.83 -16.32
N ILE A 314 -30.80 14.86 -16.10
CA ILE A 314 -32.27 14.70 -16.02
C ILE A 314 -32.85 14.22 -17.35
N GLN A 315 -32.40 14.73 -18.50
CA GLN A 315 -32.84 14.27 -19.82
C GLN A 315 -32.45 12.82 -20.16
N LYS A 316 -31.42 12.26 -19.52
CA LYS A 316 -31.04 10.83 -19.65
C LYS A 316 -31.84 9.90 -18.75
N LEU A 317 -32.40 10.40 -17.66
CA LEU A 317 -33.22 9.62 -16.72
C LEU A 317 -34.70 9.62 -17.11
N THR A 318 -35.09 10.47 -18.04
CA THR A 318 -36.48 10.58 -18.57
C THR A 318 -36.67 9.97 -19.97
N LYS A 319 -35.66 9.30 -20.50
CA LYS A 319 -35.74 8.40 -21.69
C LYS A 319 -35.47 6.95 -21.25
#